data_39785479bdfa0107dd73a81def1aa028
#
_entry.id   39785479bdfa0107dd73a81def1aa028
#
_cell.length_a   1.000
_cell.length_b   1.000
_cell.length_c   1.000
_cell.angle_alpha   90.00
_cell.angle_beta   90.00
_cell.angle_gamma   90.00
#
_symmetry.space_group_name_H-M   'P 1'
#
loop_
_entity.id
_entity.type
_entity.pdbx_description
1 polymer ?
#
loop_
_entity_poly.entity_id
_entity_poly.type
_entity_poly.pdbx_seq_one_letter_code
_entity_poly.pdbx_strand_id
1 'polypeptide(L)'
;MSQPPARAAAFRVTGLIVLAAVSLILLSRPAPADDLSFVPAYPSTALKGADAAKGALIWSHGINSILGKEDAESPTPLFVTLFRDSGWDVFRLNRPRMSEEPRGTADDLVRRVHNLKQQGYAKVVLAGQSGGAWISLMAAGQSDEIHAVIANAPAYDGTSAGSASMKVQKNAVVLYDHLARIHQGRIMISFFADDAYDPGGRAAKADEILTRNGVPHLILDRPAELIGHHAGNSGLFMRRFGACALAVAGDGVVPRSECQSDWGKAPSAELGLPVDLAIAASAGNAAVRPFLGKWYGYYANGRELMLVIERVHDADVEAVYAIGPGADRSAKASFTRRQGHVADGRLVFAESGLATLRYSLRSDGKLDGEWVAATGGSHLEAVLRRLP
;
A
#
# COMPACT_ATOMS: atom_id res chain seq x y z
N MET A 1 -10.13 -19.78 -98.29
CA MET A 1 -10.34 -18.51 -97.60
C MET A 1 -10.27 -18.78 -96.11
N SER A 2 -9.12 -18.55 -95.62
CA SER A 2 -8.70 -18.98 -94.24
C SER A 2 -8.66 -17.72 -93.35
N GLN A 3 -9.28 -17.85 -92.18
CA GLN A 3 -9.07 -16.89 -91.05
C GLN A 3 -7.94 -17.44 -90.14
N PRO A 4 -7.10 -16.57 -89.59
CA PRO A 4 -6.06 -16.96 -88.65
C PRO A 4 -6.59 -16.91 -87.21
N PRO A 5 -5.95 -17.64 -86.26
CA PRO A 5 -6.44 -17.74 -84.88
C PRO A 5 -5.94 -16.61 -83.99
N ALA A 6 -6.80 -16.23 -83.06
CA ALA A 6 -6.52 -15.29 -81.98
C ALA A 6 -5.62 -15.93 -80.91
N ARG A 7 -4.49 -15.33 -80.60
CA ARG A 7 -3.67 -15.63 -79.42
C ARG A 7 -4.17 -14.78 -78.25
N ALA A 8 -4.70 -15.50 -77.24
CA ALA A 8 -5.08 -14.91 -76.01
C ALA A 8 -3.87 -14.69 -75.09
N ALA A 9 -3.86 -13.54 -74.50
CA ALA A 9 -2.90 -13.13 -73.49
C ALA A 9 -3.17 -13.81 -72.16
N ALA A 10 -2.22 -14.64 -71.71
CA ALA A 10 -2.13 -15.18 -70.36
C ALA A 10 -0.79 -14.73 -69.81
N PHE A 11 -0.76 -13.63 -69.09
CA PHE A 11 0.32 -13.30 -68.16
C PHE A 11 -0.07 -11.99 -67.44
N ARG A 12 -0.56 -12.08 -66.22
CA ARG A 12 -0.51 -11.01 -65.19
C ARG A 12 -1.51 -11.28 -64.07
N VAL A 13 -1.41 -12.38 -63.33
CA VAL A 13 -2.17 -12.54 -62.06
C VAL A 13 -1.30 -13.04 -60.92
N THR A 14 -0.02 -13.38 -61.10
CA THR A 14 0.82 -13.98 -60.06
C THR A 14 1.58 -12.95 -59.21
N GLY A 15 1.54 -11.65 -59.55
CA GLY A 15 2.30 -10.62 -58.81
C GLY A 15 1.54 -9.92 -57.66
N LEU A 16 0.21 -10.04 -57.61
CA LEU A 16 -0.60 -9.28 -56.60
C LEU A 16 -0.90 -10.02 -55.31
N ILE A 17 -0.75 -11.35 -55.27
CA ILE A 17 -1.09 -12.15 -54.10
C ILE A 17 0.04 -12.17 -53.05
N VAL A 18 1.29 -11.99 -53.47
CA VAL A 18 2.44 -12.00 -52.53
C VAL A 18 2.57 -10.69 -51.73
N LEU A 19 2.14 -9.57 -52.28
CA LEU A 19 2.16 -8.27 -51.58
C LEU A 19 1.03 -8.12 -50.54
N ALA A 20 -0.09 -8.82 -50.72
CA ALA A 20 -1.18 -8.81 -49.74
C ALA A 20 -0.90 -9.66 -48.52
N ALA A 21 -0.14 -10.77 -48.69
CA ALA A 21 0.23 -11.65 -47.57
C ALA A 21 1.31 -11.07 -46.66
N VAL A 22 2.23 -10.25 -47.20
CA VAL A 22 3.26 -9.56 -46.38
C VAL A 22 2.69 -8.37 -45.62
N SER A 23 1.67 -7.71 -46.12
CA SER A 23 0.99 -6.60 -45.42
C SER A 23 0.08 -7.08 -44.28
N LEU A 24 -0.42 -8.33 -44.34
CA LEU A 24 -1.26 -8.87 -43.23
C LEU A 24 -0.44 -9.40 -42.05
N ILE A 25 0.84 -9.73 -42.25
CA ILE A 25 1.71 -10.24 -41.16
C ILE A 25 2.28 -9.09 -40.33
N LEU A 26 2.26 -7.85 -40.84
CA LEU A 26 2.72 -6.66 -40.11
C LEU A 26 1.63 -5.99 -39.24
N LEU A 27 0.38 -6.44 -39.32
CA LEU A 27 -0.75 -5.86 -38.58
C LEU A 27 -1.19 -6.64 -37.35
N SER A 28 -0.60 -7.81 -37.09
CA SER A 28 -0.83 -8.55 -35.86
C SER A 28 0.33 -8.35 -34.88
N ARG A 29 0.67 -7.09 -34.56
CA ARG A 29 1.29 -6.83 -33.27
C ARG A 29 0.22 -7.14 -32.24
N PRO A 30 0.48 -8.03 -31.24
CA PRO A 30 -0.39 -8.11 -30.10
C PRO A 30 -0.51 -6.68 -29.56
N ALA A 31 -1.75 -6.26 -29.29
CA ALA A 31 -1.99 -5.03 -28.54
C ALA A 31 -1.03 -5.06 -27.35
N PRO A 32 -0.31 -3.99 -27.03
CA PRO A 32 0.51 -3.96 -25.84
C PRO A 32 -0.41 -4.35 -24.69
N ALA A 33 -0.03 -5.39 -23.96
CA ALA A 33 -0.65 -5.75 -22.69
C ALA A 33 -0.79 -4.42 -21.92
N ASP A 34 -1.97 -4.14 -21.38
CA ASP A 34 -2.35 -2.91 -20.72
C ASP A 34 -1.14 -2.34 -19.97
N ASP A 35 -0.61 -1.23 -20.46
CA ASP A 35 0.70 -0.75 -20.06
C ASP A 35 0.56 -0.25 -18.62
N LEU A 36 1.16 -0.97 -17.67
CA LEU A 36 1.18 -0.58 -16.27
C LEU A 36 1.61 0.87 -16.20
N SER A 37 0.73 1.79 -15.80
CA SER A 37 1.09 3.18 -15.82
C SER A 37 2.12 3.46 -14.73
N PHE A 38 3.20 4.12 -15.15
CA PHE A 38 4.31 4.51 -14.31
C PHE A 38 4.40 6.02 -14.31
N VAL A 39 4.04 6.64 -13.19
CA VAL A 39 3.85 8.08 -13.10
C VAL A 39 4.56 8.66 -11.87
N PRO A 40 4.89 9.97 -11.88
CA PRO A 40 5.28 10.66 -10.65
C PRO A 40 4.20 10.48 -9.57
N ALA A 41 4.63 10.08 -8.37
CA ALA A 41 3.69 9.81 -7.27
C ALA A 41 3.01 11.08 -6.74
N TYR A 42 3.63 12.23 -6.97
CA TYR A 42 3.16 13.54 -6.52
C TYR A 42 3.13 14.51 -7.71
N PRO A 43 2.03 14.57 -8.46
CA PRO A 43 1.95 15.38 -9.71
C PRO A 43 2.22 16.87 -9.48
N SER A 44 1.94 17.39 -8.28
CA SER A 44 2.21 18.80 -7.92
C SER A 44 3.68 19.08 -7.58
N THR A 45 4.53 18.07 -7.53
CA THR A 45 5.95 18.20 -7.19
C THR A 45 6.79 17.80 -8.40
N ALA A 46 7.57 18.72 -8.93
CA ALA A 46 8.48 18.42 -10.03
C ALA A 46 9.55 17.40 -9.60
N LEU A 47 9.84 16.44 -10.46
CA LEU A 47 10.97 15.54 -10.30
C LEU A 47 12.29 16.34 -10.38
N LYS A 48 13.24 15.96 -9.56
CA LYS A 48 14.59 16.58 -9.52
C LYS A 48 15.46 16.13 -10.69
N GLY A 49 15.20 14.95 -11.22
CA GLY A 49 16.05 14.26 -12.19
C GLY A 49 17.24 13.55 -11.56
N ALA A 50 17.85 12.67 -12.32
CA ALA A 50 18.88 11.76 -11.83
C ALA A 50 20.12 12.48 -11.25
N ASP A 51 20.49 13.63 -11.80
CA ASP A 51 21.65 14.41 -11.37
C ASP A 51 21.48 15.11 -10.02
N ALA A 52 20.23 15.44 -9.65
CA ALA A 52 19.91 16.20 -8.43
C ALA A 52 19.20 15.38 -7.36
N ALA A 53 18.58 14.27 -7.74
CA ALA A 53 17.91 13.39 -6.79
C ALA A 53 18.93 12.48 -6.08
N LYS A 54 18.66 12.14 -4.82
CA LYS A 54 19.41 11.11 -4.09
C LYS A 54 19.24 9.72 -4.70
N GLY A 55 18.20 9.51 -5.46
CA GLY A 55 17.81 8.30 -6.14
C GLY A 55 16.34 8.33 -6.53
N ALA A 56 15.85 7.24 -7.09
CA ALA A 56 14.45 7.03 -7.40
C ALA A 56 13.83 6.01 -6.44
N LEU A 57 12.60 6.26 -5.99
CA LEU A 57 11.79 5.29 -5.28
C LEU A 57 10.56 4.96 -6.14
N ILE A 58 10.27 3.68 -6.31
CA ILE A 58 9.06 3.19 -6.96
C ILE A 58 8.13 2.63 -5.88
N TRP A 59 6.96 3.24 -5.72
CA TRP A 59 5.91 2.75 -4.84
C TRP A 59 4.95 1.84 -5.59
N SER A 60 4.70 0.65 -5.03
CA SER A 60 3.71 -0.32 -5.51
C SER A 60 2.65 -0.53 -4.43
N HIS A 61 1.40 -0.20 -4.73
CA HIS A 61 0.28 -0.37 -3.80
C HIS A 61 -0.09 -1.85 -3.61
N GLY A 62 -0.86 -2.14 -2.54
CA GLY A 62 -1.50 -3.45 -2.33
C GLY A 62 -2.71 -3.66 -3.24
N ILE A 63 -3.41 -4.74 -2.97
CA ILE A 63 -4.71 -4.99 -3.59
C ILE A 63 -5.74 -4.12 -2.88
N ASN A 64 -6.47 -3.32 -3.62
CA ASN A 64 -7.53 -2.51 -3.04
C ASN A 64 -8.92 -3.04 -3.45
N SER A 65 -9.33 -4.15 -2.84
CA SER A 65 -10.68 -4.69 -3.03
C SER A 65 -11.78 -3.82 -2.40
N ILE A 66 -11.41 -2.94 -1.46
CA ILE A 66 -12.34 -2.19 -0.62
C ILE A 66 -12.94 -0.99 -1.34
N LEU A 67 -12.21 -0.36 -2.26
CA LEU A 67 -12.68 0.87 -2.90
C LEU A 67 -13.50 0.65 -4.18
N GLY A 68 -13.58 -0.57 -4.70
CA GLY A 68 -14.31 -0.85 -5.96
C GLY A 68 -13.81 -0.08 -7.18
N LYS A 69 -12.84 0.80 -6.99
CA LYS A 69 -12.15 1.58 -8.02
C LYS A 69 -10.88 0.88 -8.43
N GLU A 70 -10.43 1.16 -9.62
CA GLU A 70 -9.14 0.70 -10.09
C GLU A 70 -8.03 1.14 -9.15
N ASP A 71 -7.10 0.26 -8.85
CA ASP A 71 -6.01 0.46 -7.88
C ASP A 71 -5.05 1.61 -8.27
N ALA A 72 -5.15 2.07 -9.51
CA ALA A 72 -4.41 3.21 -10.04
C ALA A 72 -4.53 4.52 -9.21
N GLU A 73 -5.60 4.66 -8.42
CA GLU A 73 -5.85 5.83 -7.58
C GLU A 73 -5.44 5.63 -6.10
N SER A 74 -4.87 4.49 -5.73
CA SER A 74 -4.42 4.26 -4.35
C SER A 74 -3.37 5.28 -3.94
N PRO A 75 -3.60 6.07 -2.87
CA PRO A 75 -2.65 7.08 -2.45
C PRO A 75 -1.35 6.43 -1.94
N THR A 76 -0.23 7.10 -2.17
CA THR A 76 1.04 6.72 -1.54
C THR A 76 0.96 6.94 -0.03
N PRO A 77 1.49 6.02 0.80
CA PRO A 77 1.45 6.18 2.25
C PRO A 77 2.38 7.30 2.74
N LEU A 78 2.11 7.79 3.95
CA LEU A 78 2.84 8.91 4.53
C LEU A 78 4.35 8.71 4.59
N PHE A 79 4.84 7.50 4.86
CA PHE A 79 6.30 7.27 4.92
C PHE A 79 6.98 7.51 3.57
N VAL A 80 6.28 7.33 2.45
CA VAL A 80 6.81 7.61 1.11
C VAL A 80 7.02 9.11 0.89
N THR A 81 6.22 9.97 1.53
CA THR A 81 6.46 11.42 1.47
C THR A 81 7.79 11.82 2.07
N LEU A 82 8.32 11.06 3.03
CA LEU A 82 9.64 11.32 3.61
C LEU A 82 10.75 11.18 2.57
N PHE A 83 10.61 10.26 1.64
CA PHE A 83 11.57 10.11 0.54
C PHE A 83 11.57 11.35 -0.35
N ARG A 84 10.39 11.79 -0.79
CA ARG A 84 10.25 13.05 -1.54
C ARG A 84 10.89 14.22 -0.80
N ASP A 85 10.51 14.40 0.48
CA ASP A 85 10.97 15.50 1.31
C ASP A 85 12.48 15.42 1.63
N SER A 86 13.03 14.20 1.58
CA SER A 86 14.45 13.93 1.74
C SER A 86 15.26 14.02 0.44
N GLY A 87 14.64 14.38 -0.67
CA GLY A 87 15.34 14.63 -1.93
C GLY A 87 15.37 13.45 -2.91
N TRP A 88 14.49 12.49 -2.76
CA TRP A 88 14.30 11.40 -3.73
C TRP A 88 13.24 11.78 -4.75
N ASP A 89 13.38 11.29 -5.97
CA ASP A 89 12.28 11.26 -6.92
C ASP A 89 11.40 10.04 -6.64
N VAL A 90 10.09 10.26 -6.57
CA VAL A 90 9.14 9.22 -6.20
C VAL A 90 8.18 8.96 -7.34
N PHE A 91 8.14 7.71 -7.76
CA PHE A 91 7.25 7.20 -8.79
C PHE A 91 6.23 6.25 -8.18
N ARG A 92 5.07 6.15 -8.81
CA ARG A 92 4.03 5.19 -8.49
C ARG A 92 3.83 4.24 -9.65
N LEU A 93 3.86 2.94 -9.37
CA LEU A 93 3.44 1.90 -10.29
C LEU A 93 1.95 1.66 -10.08
N ASN A 94 1.15 2.15 -11.02
CA ASN A 94 -0.28 1.85 -11.06
C ASN A 94 -0.46 0.50 -11.74
N ARG A 95 -1.14 -0.41 -11.07
CA ARG A 95 -1.39 -1.75 -11.56
C ARG A 95 -2.89 -1.92 -11.79
N PRO A 96 -3.32 -2.57 -12.89
CA PRO A 96 -4.71 -2.93 -13.06
C PRO A 96 -5.13 -3.92 -11.97
N ARG A 97 -6.42 -4.08 -11.82
CA ARG A 97 -7.02 -4.97 -10.81
C ARG A 97 -6.52 -6.40 -11.04
N MET A 98 -6.12 -7.05 -9.98
CA MET A 98 -5.62 -8.39 -9.71
C MET A 98 -6.06 -9.57 -10.59
N SER A 99 -6.13 -9.41 -11.88
CA SER A 99 -5.98 -10.56 -12.79
C SER A 99 -4.49 -10.81 -13.11
N GLU A 100 -3.60 -10.02 -12.51
CA GLU A 100 -2.18 -10.04 -12.77
C GLU A 100 -1.52 -11.32 -12.30
N GLU A 101 -0.74 -11.86 -13.16
CA GLU A 101 0.28 -12.80 -12.79
C GLU A 101 1.44 -12.02 -12.15
N PRO A 102 1.75 -12.24 -10.84
CA PRO A 102 2.75 -11.44 -10.11
C PRO A 102 4.12 -11.41 -10.77
N ARG A 103 4.47 -12.49 -11.48
CA ARG A 103 5.75 -12.62 -12.14
C ARG A 103 5.88 -11.61 -13.28
N GLY A 104 4.86 -11.47 -14.12
CA GLY A 104 4.86 -10.50 -15.22
C GLY A 104 5.01 -9.07 -14.71
N THR A 105 4.36 -8.73 -13.57
CA THR A 105 4.49 -7.41 -12.95
C THR A 105 5.88 -7.22 -12.33
N ALA A 106 6.48 -8.26 -11.72
CA ALA A 106 7.85 -8.17 -11.22
C ALA A 106 8.86 -7.97 -12.36
N ASP A 107 8.67 -8.66 -13.48
CA ASP A 107 9.51 -8.49 -14.68
C ASP A 107 9.38 -7.07 -15.26
N ASP A 108 8.17 -6.50 -15.27
CA ASP A 108 7.96 -5.10 -15.67
C ASP A 108 8.68 -4.15 -14.71
N LEU A 109 8.59 -4.38 -13.41
CA LEU A 109 9.25 -3.57 -12.40
C LEU A 109 10.77 -3.59 -12.56
N VAL A 110 11.36 -4.75 -12.86
CA VAL A 110 12.79 -4.88 -13.20
C VAL A 110 13.15 -4.04 -14.43
N ARG A 111 12.35 -4.09 -15.50
CA ARG A 111 12.59 -3.24 -16.70
C ARG A 111 12.55 -1.75 -16.35
N ARG A 112 11.64 -1.31 -15.48
CA ARG A 112 11.56 0.09 -15.04
C ARG A 112 12.75 0.50 -14.19
N VAL A 113 13.23 -0.38 -13.31
CA VAL A 113 14.48 -0.17 -12.57
C VAL A 113 15.64 0.02 -13.53
N HIS A 114 15.79 -0.86 -14.50
CA HIS A 114 16.83 -0.76 -15.52
C HIS A 114 16.76 0.57 -16.28
N ASN A 115 15.57 0.98 -16.71
CA ASN A 115 15.38 2.26 -17.41
C ASN A 115 15.77 3.46 -16.53
N LEU A 116 15.44 3.47 -15.23
CA LEU A 116 15.86 4.51 -14.31
C LEU A 116 17.37 4.53 -14.11
N LYS A 117 18.01 3.35 -14.03
CA LYS A 117 19.47 3.24 -13.99
C LYS A 117 20.12 3.81 -15.25
N GLN A 118 19.56 3.54 -16.42
CA GLN A 118 20.02 4.13 -17.70
C GLN A 118 19.81 5.64 -17.77
N GLN A 119 18.80 6.18 -17.11
CA GLN A 119 18.57 7.62 -16.96
C GLN A 119 19.56 8.29 -15.98
N GLY A 120 20.44 7.51 -15.33
CA GLY A 120 21.49 8.02 -14.44
C GLY A 120 21.14 7.98 -12.95
N TYR A 121 19.96 7.48 -12.53
CA TYR A 121 19.68 7.37 -11.10
C TYR A 121 20.68 6.41 -10.42
N ALA A 122 21.49 6.93 -9.50
CA ALA A 122 22.50 6.14 -8.79
C ALA A 122 21.88 5.03 -7.95
N LYS A 123 20.71 5.26 -7.37
CA LYS A 123 19.96 4.33 -6.53
C LYS A 123 18.52 4.20 -7.00
N VAL A 124 18.02 2.97 -7.07
CA VAL A 124 16.61 2.70 -7.27
C VAL A 124 16.10 1.83 -6.13
N VAL A 125 15.11 2.34 -5.41
CA VAL A 125 14.49 1.70 -4.25
C VAL A 125 13.08 1.27 -4.62
N LEU A 126 12.70 0.06 -4.27
CA LEU A 126 11.33 -0.41 -4.38
C LEU A 126 10.67 -0.32 -3.01
N ALA A 127 9.45 0.18 -2.97
CA ALA A 127 8.64 0.19 -1.76
C ALA A 127 7.24 -0.32 -2.08
N GLY A 128 6.66 -1.10 -1.17
CA GLY A 128 5.34 -1.64 -1.41
C GLY A 128 4.62 -2.10 -0.15
N GLN A 129 3.31 -2.30 -0.29
CA GLN A 129 2.45 -2.88 0.72
C GLN A 129 1.68 -4.07 0.13
N SER A 130 1.48 -5.16 0.91
CA SER A 130 0.72 -6.33 0.47
C SER A 130 1.26 -6.91 -0.85
N GLY A 131 0.44 -7.00 -1.88
CA GLY A 131 0.85 -7.44 -3.22
C GLY A 131 1.98 -6.61 -3.81
N GLY A 132 2.02 -5.30 -3.56
CA GLY A 132 3.12 -4.43 -3.99
C GLY A 132 4.44 -4.75 -3.29
N ALA A 133 4.41 -5.06 -2.00
CA ALA A 133 5.57 -5.54 -1.25
C ALA A 133 6.07 -6.89 -1.78
N TRP A 134 5.13 -7.78 -2.08
CA TRP A 134 5.40 -9.09 -2.66
C TRP A 134 6.16 -9.00 -3.99
N ILE A 135 5.62 -8.21 -4.93
CA ILE A 135 6.20 -7.99 -6.25
C ILE A 135 7.58 -7.34 -6.14
N SER A 136 7.75 -6.38 -5.21
CA SER A 136 9.04 -5.74 -4.96
C SER A 136 10.11 -6.73 -4.50
N LEU A 137 9.77 -7.68 -3.62
CA LEU A 137 10.69 -8.75 -3.19
C LEU A 137 10.98 -9.75 -4.33
N MET A 138 9.98 -10.07 -5.16
CA MET A 138 10.20 -10.89 -6.36
C MET A 138 11.19 -10.22 -7.32
N ALA A 139 11.01 -8.94 -7.61
CA ALA A 139 11.90 -8.17 -8.48
C ALA A 139 13.34 -8.12 -7.93
N ALA A 140 13.49 -7.97 -6.60
CA ALA A 140 14.82 -7.99 -5.96
C ALA A 140 15.56 -9.33 -6.10
N GLY A 141 14.83 -10.44 -6.22
CA GLY A 141 15.41 -11.73 -6.53
C GLY A 141 15.79 -11.93 -8.01
N GLN A 142 15.51 -10.95 -8.88
CA GLN A 142 15.73 -11.02 -10.33
C GLN A 142 16.75 -9.99 -10.83
N SER A 143 17.08 -8.96 -10.06
CA SER A 143 17.93 -7.86 -10.53
C SER A 143 18.82 -7.29 -9.43
N ASP A 144 20.11 -7.22 -9.71
CA ASP A 144 21.13 -6.61 -8.86
C ASP A 144 21.15 -5.06 -8.93
N GLU A 145 20.37 -4.46 -9.83
CA GLU A 145 20.24 -3.01 -9.97
C GLU A 145 19.34 -2.37 -8.91
N ILE A 146 18.59 -3.21 -8.15
CA ILE A 146 17.72 -2.76 -7.06
C ILE A 146 18.54 -2.51 -5.82
N HIS A 147 18.69 -1.22 -5.46
CA HIS A 147 19.49 -0.80 -4.32
C HIS A 147 18.88 -1.21 -2.98
N ALA A 148 17.56 -1.07 -2.82
CA ALA A 148 16.87 -1.47 -1.60
C ALA A 148 15.40 -1.82 -1.84
N VAL A 149 14.81 -2.59 -0.91
CA VAL A 149 13.37 -2.88 -0.87
C VAL A 149 12.81 -2.56 0.50
N ILE A 150 11.66 -1.89 0.54
CA ILE A 150 10.86 -1.63 1.74
C ILE A 150 9.52 -2.33 1.57
N ALA A 151 9.35 -3.47 2.20
CA ALA A 151 8.21 -4.36 2.01
C ALA A 151 7.33 -4.38 3.27
N ASN A 152 6.17 -3.72 3.22
CA ASN A 152 5.22 -3.69 4.32
C ASN A 152 4.13 -4.75 4.13
N ALA A 153 3.95 -5.62 5.12
CA ALA A 153 2.94 -6.69 5.14
C ALA A 153 2.89 -7.50 3.82
N PRO A 154 4.02 -8.07 3.35
CA PRO A 154 4.05 -8.74 2.06
C PRO A 154 3.07 -9.92 2.05
N ALA A 155 2.11 -9.85 1.14
CA ALA A 155 1.09 -10.87 0.96
C ALA A 155 0.65 -10.93 -0.49
N TYR A 156 0.37 -12.14 -0.96
CA TYR A 156 -0.24 -12.37 -2.24
C TYR A 156 -1.35 -13.41 -2.08
N ASP A 157 -2.58 -12.98 -2.23
CA ASP A 157 -3.73 -13.88 -2.25
C ASP A 157 -3.96 -14.33 -3.68
N GLY A 158 -3.24 -15.36 -4.08
CA GLY A 158 -3.54 -16.02 -5.35
C GLY A 158 -5.02 -16.41 -5.40
N THR A 159 -5.65 -16.26 -6.55
CA THR A 159 -7.05 -16.61 -6.86
C THR A 159 -7.41 -18.08 -6.63
N SER A 160 -6.50 -18.87 -6.05
CA SER A 160 -6.73 -20.28 -5.78
C SER A 160 -7.79 -20.50 -4.71
N ALA A 161 -8.81 -21.27 -5.02
CA ALA A 161 -9.78 -21.76 -4.04
C ALA A 161 -9.03 -22.46 -2.87
N GLY A 162 -9.30 -22.07 -1.65
CA GLY A 162 -8.72 -22.66 -0.46
C GLY A 162 -9.18 -21.95 0.81
N SER A 163 -9.06 -22.63 1.96
CA SER A 163 -9.35 -21.99 3.25
C SER A 163 -8.34 -20.88 3.55
N ALA A 164 -8.71 -19.88 4.35
CA ALA A 164 -7.83 -18.78 4.73
C ALA A 164 -6.50 -19.29 5.33
N SER A 165 -6.52 -20.34 6.16
CA SER A 165 -5.33 -20.95 6.76
C SER A 165 -4.39 -21.57 5.71
N MET A 166 -4.92 -22.20 4.66
CA MET A 166 -4.10 -22.76 3.57
C MET A 166 -3.46 -21.68 2.72
N LYS A 167 -4.18 -20.59 2.43
CA LYS A 167 -3.66 -19.43 1.71
C LYS A 167 -2.49 -18.79 2.45
N VAL A 168 -2.62 -18.64 3.76
CA VAL A 168 -1.60 -18.08 4.62
C VAL A 168 -0.33 -18.92 4.64
N GLN A 169 -0.46 -20.25 4.79
CA GLN A 169 0.70 -21.16 4.76
C GLN A 169 1.40 -21.16 3.39
N LYS A 170 0.64 -21.18 2.30
CA LYS A 170 1.19 -21.10 0.95
C LYS A 170 1.94 -19.79 0.73
N ASN A 171 1.36 -18.67 1.18
CA ASN A 171 2.02 -17.37 1.10
C ASN A 171 3.34 -17.34 1.88
N ALA A 172 3.44 -17.98 3.04
CA ALA A 172 4.68 -18.04 3.78
C ALA A 172 5.78 -18.79 3.01
N VAL A 173 5.50 -19.98 2.50
CA VAL A 173 6.47 -20.81 1.74
C VAL A 173 6.97 -20.06 0.51
N VAL A 174 6.06 -19.50 -0.30
CA VAL A 174 6.43 -18.78 -1.53
C VAL A 174 7.21 -17.51 -1.23
N LEU A 175 6.92 -16.81 -0.11
CA LEU A 175 7.72 -15.67 0.33
C LEU A 175 9.17 -16.09 0.59
N TYR A 176 9.39 -17.21 1.27
CA TYR A 176 10.73 -17.71 1.56
C TYR A 176 11.51 -18.06 0.30
N ASP A 177 10.83 -18.61 -0.72
CA ASP A 177 11.44 -18.90 -2.03
C ASP A 177 11.88 -17.61 -2.75
N HIS A 178 11.13 -16.51 -2.60
CA HIS A 178 11.54 -15.20 -3.12
C HIS A 178 12.74 -14.65 -2.35
N LEU A 179 12.71 -14.68 -1.03
CA LEU A 179 13.80 -14.20 -0.19
C LEU A 179 15.09 -15.00 -0.43
N ALA A 180 14.99 -16.32 -0.68
CA ALA A 180 16.13 -17.17 -0.95
C ALA A 180 16.89 -16.80 -2.23
N ARG A 181 16.26 -16.08 -3.14
CA ARG A 181 16.87 -15.61 -4.40
C ARG A 181 17.51 -14.23 -4.29
N ILE A 182 17.30 -13.51 -3.19
CA ILE A 182 17.89 -12.19 -2.98
C ILE A 182 19.30 -12.36 -2.42
N HIS A 183 20.30 -11.90 -3.15
CA HIS A 183 21.70 -11.96 -2.75
C HIS A 183 22.38 -10.59 -2.71
N GLN A 184 21.68 -9.54 -3.13
CA GLN A 184 22.18 -8.17 -3.17
C GLN A 184 21.11 -7.18 -2.69
N GLY A 185 21.51 -5.92 -2.56
CA GLY A 185 20.63 -4.86 -2.11
C GLY A 185 20.47 -4.85 -0.59
N ARG A 186 19.47 -4.13 -0.12
CA ARG A 186 19.19 -3.87 1.30
C ARG A 186 17.68 -4.04 1.52
N ILE A 187 17.30 -4.78 2.53
CA ILE A 187 15.91 -5.21 2.66
C ILE A 187 15.32 -4.74 4.00
N MET A 188 14.16 -4.11 3.96
CA MET A 188 13.30 -3.89 5.12
C MET A 188 12.00 -4.64 4.92
N ILE A 189 11.61 -5.49 5.87
CA ILE A 189 10.31 -6.17 5.86
C ILE A 189 9.61 -5.89 7.18
N SER A 190 8.31 -5.55 7.10
CA SER A 190 7.48 -5.33 8.28
C SER A 190 6.32 -6.33 8.29
N PHE A 191 6.21 -7.10 9.37
CA PHE A 191 5.07 -7.94 9.70
C PHE A 191 4.30 -7.31 10.85
N PHE A 192 2.97 -7.38 10.83
CA PHE A 192 2.13 -6.70 11.83
C PHE A 192 1.24 -7.68 12.59
N ALA A 193 0.94 -7.37 13.84
CA ALA A 193 -0.07 -8.09 14.60
C ALA A 193 -1.47 -7.87 13.97
N ASP A 194 -2.38 -8.82 14.15
CA ASP A 194 -3.75 -8.79 13.59
C ASP A 194 -3.80 -8.65 12.05
N ASP A 195 -2.73 -9.04 11.35
CA ASP A 195 -2.73 -9.15 9.90
C ASP A 195 -3.36 -10.49 9.50
N ALA A 196 -4.50 -10.46 8.82
CA ALA A 196 -5.20 -11.66 8.38
C ALA A 196 -4.39 -12.51 7.36
N TYR A 197 -3.38 -11.93 6.75
CA TYR A 197 -2.48 -12.60 5.79
C TYR A 197 -1.19 -13.10 6.45
N ASP A 198 -0.95 -12.77 7.71
CA ASP A 198 0.21 -13.23 8.50
C ASP A 198 -0.19 -13.73 9.89
N PRO A 199 -0.36 -15.03 10.06
CA PRO A 199 -0.68 -15.60 11.38
C PRO A 199 0.50 -15.54 12.36
N GLY A 200 1.68 -15.10 11.90
CA GLY A 200 2.91 -15.00 12.66
C GLY A 200 3.96 -16.02 12.29
N GLY A 201 5.17 -15.78 12.80
CA GLY A 201 6.32 -16.68 12.64
C GLY A 201 7.11 -16.48 11.34
N ARG A 202 6.65 -15.62 10.42
CA ARG A 202 7.38 -15.37 9.16
C ARG A 202 8.68 -14.58 9.36
N ALA A 203 8.73 -13.72 10.36
CA ALA A 203 9.85 -12.81 10.58
C ALA A 203 11.16 -13.57 10.86
N ALA A 204 11.14 -14.54 11.78
CA ALA A 204 12.35 -15.31 12.14
C ALA A 204 12.92 -16.07 10.94
N LYS A 205 12.06 -16.67 10.10
CA LYS A 205 12.52 -17.39 8.90
C LYS A 205 13.02 -16.46 7.82
N ALA A 206 12.42 -15.29 7.65
CA ALA A 206 12.90 -14.25 6.74
C ALA A 206 14.29 -13.75 7.17
N ASP A 207 14.48 -13.48 8.45
CA ASP A 207 15.78 -13.08 9.04
C ASP A 207 16.86 -14.14 8.80
N GLU A 208 16.57 -15.41 9.07
CA GLU A 208 17.48 -16.53 8.81
C GLU A 208 17.91 -16.59 7.34
N ILE A 209 16.97 -16.47 6.41
CA ILE A 209 17.26 -16.57 4.97
C ILE A 209 18.13 -15.41 4.52
N LEU A 210 17.76 -14.16 4.86
CA LEU A 210 18.52 -12.98 4.45
C LEU A 210 19.91 -12.92 5.11
N THR A 211 20.03 -13.36 6.38
CA THR A 211 21.31 -13.52 7.07
C THR A 211 22.21 -14.52 6.34
N ARG A 212 21.68 -15.69 6.01
CA ARG A 212 22.42 -16.73 5.27
C ARG A 212 22.88 -16.25 3.90
N ASN A 213 22.10 -15.42 3.23
CA ASN A 213 22.44 -14.84 1.93
C ASN A 213 23.38 -13.63 2.06
N GLY A 214 23.74 -13.20 3.27
CA GLY A 214 24.61 -12.04 3.49
C GLY A 214 23.97 -10.69 3.16
N VAL A 215 22.65 -10.63 3.04
CA VAL A 215 21.90 -9.42 2.65
C VAL A 215 21.70 -8.53 3.88
N PRO A 216 22.14 -7.27 3.88
CA PRO A 216 21.84 -6.31 4.94
C PRO A 216 20.32 -6.08 5.03
N HIS A 217 19.72 -6.29 6.20
CA HIS A 217 18.27 -6.21 6.34
C HIS A 217 17.81 -5.74 7.72
N LEU A 218 16.57 -5.26 7.75
CA LEU A 218 15.79 -4.95 8.95
C LEU A 218 14.46 -5.71 8.88
N ILE A 219 14.20 -6.57 9.85
CA ILE A 219 12.91 -7.22 10.01
C ILE A 219 12.18 -6.61 11.19
N LEU A 220 10.97 -6.07 10.95
CA LEU A 220 10.08 -5.62 11.99
C LEU A 220 9.03 -6.70 12.23
N ASP A 221 9.12 -7.38 13.39
CA ASP A 221 8.19 -8.43 13.78
C ASP A 221 7.19 -7.86 14.79
N ARG A 222 5.99 -7.55 14.31
CA ARG A 222 4.85 -7.11 15.12
C ARG A 222 5.20 -5.99 16.10
N PRO A 223 5.74 -4.87 15.62
CA PRO A 223 6.05 -3.75 16.49
C PRO A 223 4.79 -3.31 17.23
N ALA A 224 4.94 -3.04 18.53
CA ALA A 224 3.82 -2.65 19.38
C ALA A 224 3.03 -1.50 18.76
N GLU A 225 1.71 -1.51 18.92
CA GLU A 225 0.77 -0.48 18.45
C GLU A 225 0.52 -0.41 16.93
N LEU A 226 1.32 -1.08 16.11
CA LEU A 226 1.11 -1.21 14.67
C LEU A 226 0.39 -2.53 14.39
N ILE A 227 -0.91 -2.44 14.14
CA ILE A 227 -1.81 -3.60 14.00
C ILE A 227 -2.57 -3.57 12.68
N GLY A 228 -2.83 -4.76 12.14
CA GLY A 228 -3.56 -4.96 10.89
C GLY A 228 -2.71 -4.81 9.63
N HIS A 229 -3.26 -5.30 8.54
CA HIS A 229 -2.60 -5.44 7.25
C HIS A 229 -2.08 -4.12 6.65
N HIS A 230 -2.71 -3.00 6.99
CA HIS A 230 -2.37 -1.67 6.46
C HIS A 230 -1.52 -0.82 7.42
N ALA A 231 -1.00 -1.39 8.51
CA ALA A 231 -0.23 -0.66 9.53
C ALA A 231 0.99 0.09 8.97
N GLY A 232 1.66 -0.47 7.96
CA GLY A 232 2.78 0.17 7.27
C GLY A 232 2.43 1.44 6.48
N ASN A 233 1.14 1.70 6.23
CA ASN A 233 0.70 2.92 5.54
C ASN A 233 0.42 4.08 6.49
N SER A 234 0.38 3.82 7.81
CA SER A 234 -0.03 4.79 8.82
C SER A 234 1.02 5.86 9.12
N GLY A 235 0.55 7.01 9.62
CA GLY A 235 1.43 8.04 10.16
C GLY A 235 2.24 7.55 11.37
N LEU A 236 1.70 6.62 12.15
CA LEU A 236 2.44 6.00 13.26
C LEU A 236 3.65 5.22 12.76
N PHE A 237 3.49 4.43 11.67
CA PHE A 237 4.61 3.75 11.03
C PHE A 237 5.66 4.75 10.54
N MET A 238 5.23 5.81 9.87
CA MET A 238 6.14 6.87 9.41
C MET A 238 6.94 7.46 10.59
N ARG A 239 6.29 7.80 11.70
CA ARG A 239 6.95 8.41 12.86
C ARG A 239 7.96 7.47 13.51
N ARG A 240 7.62 6.18 13.63
CA ARG A 240 8.49 5.20 14.30
C ARG A 240 9.59 4.65 13.39
N PHE A 241 9.28 4.35 12.14
CA PHE A 241 10.16 3.58 11.26
C PHE A 241 10.51 4.28 9.95
N GLY A 242 10.01 5.49 9.71
CA GLY A 242 10.35 6.26 8.51
C GLY A 242 11.84 6.57 8.39
N ALA A 243 12.50 6.89 9.51
CA ALA A 243 13.94 7.07 9.54
C ALA A 243 14.70 5.77 9.21
N CYS A 244 14.19 4.62 9.65
CA CYS A 244 14.75 3.32 9.30
C CYS A 244 14.61 3.03 7.80
N ALA A 245 13.45 3.32 7.21
CA ALA A 245 13.23 3.17 5.79
C ALA A 245 14.22 4.01 4.96
N LEU A 246 14.43 5.28 5.35
CA LEU A 246 15.44 6.14 4.73
C LEU A 246 16.86 5.63 4.93
N ALA A 247 17.20 5.08 6.10
CA ALA A 247 18.51 4.50 6.37
C ALA A 247 18.77 3.22 5.56
N VAL A 248 17.74 2.40 5.38
CA VAL A 248 17.81 1.22 4.49
C VAL A 248 18.01 1.64 3.04
N ALA A 249 17.39 2.71 2.59
CA ALA A 249 17.58 3.27 1.25
C ALA A 249 18.91 4.03 1.07
N GLY A 250 19.60 4.38 2.14
CA GLY A 250 20.88 5.08 2.12
C GLY A 250 22.09 4.15 1.91
N ASP A 251 23.29 4.67 2.14
CA ASP A 251 24.56 3.91 2.04
C ASP A 251 25.11 3.48 3.40
N GLY A 252 24.55 4.00 4.49
CA GLY A 252 25.01 3.70 5.85
C GLY A 252 24.69 2.27 6.29
N VAL A 253 25.00 1.96 7.55
CA VAL A 253 24.64 0.65 8.13
C VAL A 253 23.12 0.51 8.17
N VAL A 254 22.62 -0.66 7.75
CA VAL A 254 21.20 -0.98 7.89
C VAL A 254 20.88 -1.14 9.39
N PRO A 255 19.91 -0.38 9.93
CA PRO A 255 19.52 -0.51 11.32
C PRO A 255 18.93 -1.90 11.59
N ARG A 256 19.04 -2.40 12.82
CA ARG A 256 18.47 -3.69 13.24
C ARG A 256 17.30 -3.54 14.20
N SER A 257 16.92 -2.33 14.52
CA SER A 257 15.84 -2.02 15.46
C SER A 257 15.17 -0.70 15.07
N GLU A 258 14.29 -0.21 15.91
CA GLU A 258 13.65 1.09 15.75
C GLU A 258 14.70 2.21 15.67
N CYS A 259 14.54 3.11 14.69
CA CYS A 259 15.42 4.23 14.48
C CYS A 259 14.87 5.47 15.18
N GLN A 260 15.77 6.28 15.74
CA GLN A 260 15.37 7.61 16.22
C GLN A 260 14.89 8.47 15.05
N SER A 261 13.80 9.18 15.28
CA SER A 261 13.17 10.03 14.29
C SER A 261 12.72 11.34 14.95
N ASP A 262 13.02 12.46 14.31
CA ASP A 262 12.52 13.79 14.72
C ASP A 262 11.00 13.92 14.47
N TRP A 263 10.41 12.96 13.79
CA TRP A 263 8.96 12.90 13.52
C TRP A 263 8.16 12.20 14.64
N GLY A 264 8.80 11.79 15.73
CA GLY A 264 8.28 10.90 16.78
C GLY A 264 7.28 11.55 17.76
N LYS A 265 6.43 12.46 17.32
CA LYS A 265 5.40 13.05 18.20
C LYS A 265 4.23 12.10 18.42
N ALA A 266 3.62 12.20 19.61
CA ALA A 266 2.42 11.42 19.95
C ALA A 266 1.33 11.62 18.88
N PRO A 267 0.51 10.58 18.59
CA PRO A 267 -0.58 10.66 17.62
C PRO A 267 -1.48 11.89 17.81
N SER A 268 -1.77 12.24 19.05
CA SER A 268 -2.60 13.41 19.41
C SER A 268 -2.09 14.74 18.88
N ALA A 269 -0.79 14.92 18.71
CA ALA A 269 -0.22 16.18 18.25
C ALA A 269 -0.42 16.42 16.74
N GLU A 270 -0.59 15.37 15.95
CA GLU A 270 -0.80 15.49 14.50
C GLU A 270 -2.27 15.48 14.10
N LEU A 271 -3.17 15.05 14.99
CA LEU A 271 -4.59 14.95 14.70
C LEU A 271 -5.37 16.27 14.88
N GLY A 272 -4.70 17.33 15.34
CA GLY A 272 -5.33 18.64 15.49
C GLY A 272 -6.52 18.63 16.44
N LEU A 273 -6.41 17.92 17.56
CA LEU A 273 -7.46 17.81 18.56
C LEU A 273 -7.84 19.19 19.13
N PRO A 274 -9.12 19.40 19.53
CA PRO A 274 -9.53 20.63 20.15
C PRO A 274 -8.81 20.88 21.48
N VAL A 275 -8.49 22.14 21.78
CA VAL A 275 -7.80 22.54 23.01
C VAL A 275 -8.67 22.36 24.26
N ASP A 276 -10.00 22.35 24.09
CA ASP A 276 -11.02 22.15 25.11
C ASP A 276 -11.54 20.72 25.17
N LEU A 277 -10.76 19.76 24.70
CA LEU A 277 -11.14 18.34 24.68
C LEU A 277 -11.46 17.85 26.08
N ALA A 278 -12.68 17.40 26.27
CA ALA A 278 -13.13 16.68 27.46
C ALA A 278 -13.13 15.18 27.25
N ILE A 279 -13.08 14.42 28.33
CA ILE A 279 -13.18 12.95 28.28
C ILE A 279 -14.23 12.52 29.30
N ALA A 280 -15.28 11.83 28.84
CA ALA A 280 -16.29 11.30 29.75
C ALA A 280 -15.67 10.27 30.69
N ALA A 281 -15.73 10.56 32.00
CA ALA A 281 -15.15 9.71 33.04
C ALA A 281 -16.02 8.46 33.32
N SER A 282 -17.33 8.55 33.09
CA SER A 282 -18.28 7.46 33.40
C SER A 282 -19.49 7.52 32.48
N ALA A 283 -20.21 6.40 32.38
CA ALA A 283 -21.53 6.31 31.80
C ALA A 283 -22.46 5.51 32.73
N GLY A 284 -23.66 6.06 32.96
CA GLY A 284 -24.72 5.35 33.68
C GLY A 284 -25.19 4.11 32.92
N ASN A 285 -25.33 4.24 31.59
CA ASN A 285 -25.73 3.16 30.72
C ASN A 285 -24.57 2.15 30.49
N ALA A 286 -24.84 0.89 30.83
CA ALA A 286 -23.87 -0.19 30.71
C ALA A 286 -23.42 -0.44 29.24
N ALA A 287 -24.32 -0.21 28.28
CA ALA A 287 -24.02 -0.41 26.86
C ALA A 287 -23.00 0.62 26.33
N VAL A 288 -22.92 1.81 26.93
CA VAL A 288 -22.00 2.87 26.52
C VAL A 288 -20.61 2.72 27.14
N ARG A 289 -20.52 2.13 28.32
CA ARG A 289 -19.25 2.00 29.07
C ARG A 289 -18.07 1.45 28.26
N PRO A 290 -18.26 0.43 27.41
CA PRO A 290 -17.16 -0.12 26.62
C PRO A 290 -16.53 0.88 25.64
N PHE A 291 -17.28 1.91 25.21
CA PHE A 291 -16.83 2.91 24.24
C PHE A 291 -16.16 4.13 24.87
N LEU A 292 -16.21 4.30 26.20
CA LEU A 292 -15.61 5.44 26.88
C LEU A 292 -14.10 5.54 26.62
N GLY A 293 -13.59 6.79 26.69
CA GLY A 293 -12.17 7.10 26.62
C GLY A 293 -11.70 7.59 25.24
N LYS A 294 -10.41 7.46 25.02
CA LYS A 294 -9.72 7.84 23.77
C LYS A 294 -9.40 6.60 22.97
N TRP A 295 -9.75 6.60 21.70
CA TRP A 295 -9.49 5.51 20.78
C TRP A 295 -8.69 6.02 19.59
N TYR A 296 -7.62 5.31 19.24
CA TYR A 296 -6.72 5.67 18.16
C TYR A 296 -6.57 4.51 17.19
N GLY A 297 -6.61 4.82 15.91
CA GLY A 297 -6.39 3.87 14.82
C GLY A 297 -6.06 4.56 13.51
N TYR A 298 -6.14 3.84 12.44
CA TYR A 298 -5.94 4.34 11.08
C TYR A 298 -6.76 3.52 10.09
N TYR A 299 -7.22 4.20 9.04
CA TYR A 299 -7.89 3.55 7.92
C TYR A 299 -6.90 2.82 7.01
N ALA A 300 -7.42 1.94 6.15
CA ALA A 300 -6.62 1.20 5.17
C ALA A 300 -5.77 2.10 4.25
N ASN A 301 -6.23 3.32 3.96
CA ASN A 301 -5.47 4.33 3.23
C ASN A 301 -4.38 5.03 4.05
N GLY A 302 -4.16 4.62 5.30
CA GLY A 302 -3.14 5.14 6.20
C GLY A 302 -3.53 6.40 6.98
N ARG A 303 -4.69 7.04 6.71
CA ARG A 303 -5.12 8.20 7.48
C ARG A 303 -5.43 7.81 8.91
N GLU A 304 -4.78 8.49 9.84
CA GLU A 304 -4.98 8.27 11.27
C GLU A 304 -6.32 8.86 11.71
N LEU A 305 -6.92 8.24 12.71
CA LEU A 305 -8.13 8.75 13.33
C LEU A 305 -8.06 8.61 14.84
N MET A 306 -8.75 9.50 15.54
CA MET A 306 -8.99 9.42 16.97
C MET A 306 -10.46 9.69 17.24
N LEU A 307 -11.06 8.82 18.05
CA LEU A 307 -12.39 8.98 18.60
C LEU A 307 -12.28 9.21 20.10
N VAL A 308 -12.87 10.28 20.60
CA VAL A 308 -12.90 10.60 22.04
C VAL A 308 -14.34 10.84 22.45
N ILE A 309 -14.83 10.06 23.41
CA ILE A 309 -16.17 10.28 23.97
C ILE A 309 -16.09 11.41 25.00
N GLU A 310 -16.71 12.55 24.69
CA GLU A 310 -16.68 13.74 25.56
C GLU A 310 -17.81 13.78 26.58
N ARG A 311 -19.03 13.36 26.17
CA ARG A 311 -20.23 13.38 27.01
C ARG A 311 -21.12 12.18 26.74
N VAL A 312 -21.90 11.79 27.75
CA VAL A 312 -22.83 10.67 27.67
C VAL A 312 -24.16 11.09 28.29
N HIS A 313 -25.26 10.88 27.57
CA HIS A 313 -26.61 11.08 28.00
C HIS A 313 -27.42 9.81 27.69
N ASP A 314 -27.52 8.90 28.68
CA ASP A 314 -28.10 7.57 28.53
C ASP A 314 -27.41 6.76 27.42
N ALA A 315 -28.08 6.45 26.31
CA ALA A 315 -27.51 5.76 25.15
C ALA A 315 -26.86 6.70 24.12
N ASP A 316 -27.08 8.01 24.26
CA ASP A 316 -26.51 9.04 23.36
C ASP A 316 -25.14 9.49 23.84
N VAL A 317 -24.28 9.76 22.88
CA VAL A 317 -22.92 10.24 23.13
C VAL A 317 -22.61 11.46 22.28
N GLU A 318 -21.80 12.36 22.86
CA GLU A 318 -21.10 13.40 22.11
C GLU A 318 -19.60 13.04 22.07
N ALA A 319 -19.04 13.04 20.87
CA ALA A 319 -17.66 12.62 20.66
C ALA A 319 -16.92 13.56 19.73
N VAL A 320 -15.61 13.70 19.96
CA VAL A 320 -14.67 14.24 18.97
C VAL A 320 -14.22 13.12 18.06
N TYR A 321 -14.45 13.30 16.77
CA TYR A 321 -13.86 12.51 15.70
C TYR A 321 -12.78 13.36 15.03
N ALA A 322 -11.52 13.02 15.22
CA ALA A 322 -10.39 13.69 14.62
C ALA A 322 -9.73 12.79 13.58
N ILE A 323 -9.28 13.39 12.47
CA ILE A 323 -8.66 12.70 11.36
C ILE A 323 -7.34 13.36 10.99
N GLY A 324 -6.31 12.57 10.78
CA GLY A 324 -4.98 13.02 10.43
C GLY A 324 -4.87 13.57 9.00
N PRO A 325 -3.70 14.09 8.62
CA PRO A 325 -3.46 14.57 7.26
C PRO A 325 -3.62 13.45 6.23
N GLY A 326 -3.96 13.82 5.00
CA GLY A 326 -3.94 12.90 3.86
C GLY A 326 -2.52 12.41 3.55
N ALA A 327 -2.42 11.30 2.81
CA ALA A 327 -1.14 10.67 2.48
C ALA A 327 -0.19 11.60 1.71
N ASP A 328 -0.72 12.47 0.86
CA ASP A 328 0.02 13.50 0.12
C ASP A 328 0.15 14.82 0.88
N ARG A 329 -0.39 14.89 2.13
CA ARG A 329 -0.51 16.08 2.96
C ARG A 329 -1.35 17.22 2.36
N SER A 330 -2.06 16.99 1.28
CA SER A 330 -3.00 17.96 0.70
C SER A 330 -4.19 18.20 1.63
N ALA A 331 -4.71 17.15 2.24
CA ALA A 331 -5.74 17.23 3.27
C ALA A 331 -5.09 17.46 4.65
N LYS A 332 -5.44 18.56 5.30
CA LYS A 332 -4.96 18.87 6.66
C LYS A 332 -5.66 17.99 7.69
N ALA A 333 -5.02 17.84 8.85
CA ALA A 333 -5.66 17.31 10.03
C ALA A 333 -6.87 18.18 10.44
N SER A 334 -7.94 17.52 10.86
CA SER A 334 -9.17 18.21 11.26
C SER A 334 -9.92 17.39 12.29
N PHE A 335 -10.83 18.03 13.02
CA PHE A 335 -11.75 17.35 13.90
C PHE A 335 -13.18 17.87 13.74
N THR A 336 -14.14 17.03 14.14
CA THR A 336 -15.55 17.39 14.25
C THR A 336 -16.10 16.83 15.55
N ARG A 337 -17.00 17.58 16.22
CA ARG A 337 -17.84 17.04 17.28
C ARG A 337 -19.08 16.43 16.67
N ARG A 338 -19.41 15.23 17.11
CA ARG A 338 -20.50 14.43 16.53
C ARG A 338 -21.41 13.89 17.62
N GLN A 339 -22.70 13.86 17.31
CA GLN A 339 -23.70 13.19 18.11
C GLN A 339 -23.87 11.76 17.58
N GLY A 340 -23.84 10.80 18.48
CA GLY A 340 -24.03 9.38 18.16
C GLY A 340 -24.87 8.70 19.24
N HIS A 341 -25.21 7.45 18.96
CA HIS A 341 -25.95 6.62 19.91
C HIS A 341 -25.42 5.20 19.91
N VAL A 342 -25.63 4.52 21.03
CA VAL A 342 -25.29 3.09 21.15
C VAL A 342 -26.58 2.28 20.98
N ALA A 343 -26.64 1.45 19.95
CA ALA A 343 -27.72 0.51 19.67
C ALA A 343 -27.15 -0.83 19.21
N ASP A 344 -27.74 -1.93 19.66
CA ASP A 344 -27.36 -3.29 19.28
C ASP A 344 -25.85 -3.59 19.47
N GLY A 345 -25.24 -3.05 20.52
CA GLY A 345 -23.83 -3.23 20.83
C GLY A 345 -22.87 -2.44 19.90
N ARG A 346 -23.40 -1.48 19.12
CA ARG A 346 -22.63 -0.63 18.22
C ARG A 346 -22.79 0.83 18.57
N LEU A 347 -21.73 1.59 18.48
CA LEU A 347 -21.75 3.05 18.53
C LEU A 347 -21.85 3.58 17.10
N VAL A 348 -22.89 4.36 16.83
CA VAL A 348 -23.22 4.86 15.48
C VAL A 348 -23.29 6.38 15.50
N PHE A 349 -22.60 7.01 14.58
CA PHE A 349 -22.68 8.44 14.26
C PHE A 349 -23.22 8.58 12.85
N ALA A 350 -24.46 9.02 12.72
CA ALA A 350 -25.04 9.39 11.43
C ALA A 350 -24.64 10.82 11.08
N GLU A 351 -24.09 11.04 9.91
CA GLU A 351 -23.76 12.36 9.42
C GLU A 351 -24.69 12.75 8.27
N SER A 352 -25.29 13.91 8.36
CA SER A 352 -26.18 14.43 7.33
C SER A 352 -25.39 14.65 6.04
N GLY A 353 -25.44 13.70 5.11
CA GLY A 353 -25.05 13.87 3.73
C GLY A 353 -23.66 13.39 3.31
N LEU A 354 -22.74 13.06 4.22
CA LEU A 354 -21.37 12.64 3.86
C LEU A 354 -21.10 11.15 4.14
N ALA A 355 -21.22 10.73 5.38
CA ALA A 355 -20.91 9.34 5.76
C ALA A 355 -21.54 8.96 7.11
N THR A 356 -21.72 7.67 7.31
CA THR A 356 -22.02 7.06 8.61
C THR A 356 -20.73 6.46 9.18
N LEU A 357 -20.47 6.69 10.49
CA LEU A 357 -19.42 6.01 11.24
C LEU A 357 -20.06 4.96 12.15
N ARG A 358 -19.48 3.76 12.19
CA ARG A 358 -19.93 2.69 13.07
C ARG A 358 -18.72 2.10 13.79
N TYR A 359 -18.91 1.81 15.07
CA TYR A 359 -17.86 1.19 15.89
C TYR A 359 -18.44 0.00 16.66
N SER A 360 -17.75 -1.13 16.59
CA SER A 360 -18.12 -2.36 17.30
C SER A 360 -16.99 -2.79 18.22
N LEU A 361 -17.31 -3.17 19.44
CA LEU A 361 -16.29 -3.69 20.37
C LEU A 361 -15.90 -5.12 19.99
N ARG A 362 -14.61 -5.36 19.86
CA ARG A 362 -14.02 -6.68 19.65
C ARG A 362 -13.81 -7.40 20.99
N SER A 363 -13.71 -8.72 20.93
CA SER A 363 -13.40 -9.55 22.11
C SER A 363 -12.02 -9.27 22.73
N ASP A 364 -11.07 -8.72 21.95
CA ASP A 364 -9.75 -8.33 22.41
C ASP A 364 -9.68 -6.90 22.98
N GLY A 365 -10.82 -6.23 23.14
CA GLY A 365 -10.94 -4.89 23.72
C GLY A 365 -10.61 -3.74 22.77
N LYS A 366 -10.40 -4.01 21.47
CA LYS A 366 -10.27 -3.01 20.43
C LYS A 366 -11.63 -2.67 19.82
N LEU A 367 -11.70 -1.61 19.00
CA LEU A 367 -12.88 -1.29 18.20
C LEU A 367 -12.61 -1.58 16.73
N ASP A 368 -13.53 -2.26 16.09
CA ASP A 368 -13.67 -2.20 14.63
C ASP A 368 -14.46 -0.93 14.28
N GLY A 369 -13.88 -0.08 13.45
CA GLY A 369 -14.47 1.15 12.95
C GLY A 369 -14.72 1.08 11.47
N GLU A 370 -15.89 1.54 11.05
CA GLU A 370 -16.32 1.62 9.65
C GLU A 370 -16.68 3.07 9.31
N TRP A 371 -16.20 3.56 8.20
CA TRP A 371 -16.64 4.78 7.55
C TRP A 371 -17.35 4.39 6.23
N VAL A 372 -18.62 4.71 6.11
CA VAL A 372 -19.44 4.36 4.94
C VAL A 372 -19.97 5.64 4.33
N ALA A 373 -19.57 5.95 3.09
CA ALA A 373 -20.05 7.13 2.38
C ALA A 373 -21.57 7.06 2.17
N ALA A 374 -22.24 8.20 2.30
CA ALA A 374 -23.68 8.30 2.03
C ALA A 374 -24.02 8.08 0.55
N THR A 375 -23.07 8.38 -0.34
CA THR A 375 -23.18 8.19 -1.80
C THR A 375 -21.92 7.57 -2.36
N GLY A 376 -22.03 6.79 -3.42
CA GLY A 376 -20.88 6.27 -4.16
C GLY A 376 -20.24 4.99 -3.63
N GLY A 377 -20.78 4.37 -2.56
CA GLY A 377 -20.36 3.04 -2.09
C GLY A 377 -18.93 2.94 -1.52
N SER A 378 -18.26 4.07 -1.25
CA SER A 378 -16.95 4.05 -0.61
C SER A 378 -17.06 3.58 0.83
N HIS A 379 -16.20 2.64 1.22
CA HIS A 379 -16.13 2.05 2.54
C HIS A 379 -14.68 2.02 3.01
N LEU A 380 -14.43 2.48 4.23
CA LEU A 380 -13.10 2.41 4.86
C LEU A 380 -13.22 1.72 6.22
N GLU A 381 -12.31 0.83 6.50
CA GLU A 381 -12.22 0.12 7.78
C GLU A 381 -11.01 0.58 8.58
N ALA A 382 -11.13 0.52 9.89
CA ALA A 382 -10.05 0.80 10.84
C ALA A 382 -10.18 -0.08 12.07
N VAL A 383 -9.06 -0.47 12.65
CA VAL A 383 -9.01 -1.05 13.99
C VAL A 383 -8.45 0.00 14.95
N LEU A 384 -9.21 0.30 16.03
CA LEU A 384 -8.81 1.28 17.01
C LEU A 384 -8.43 0.61 18.31
N ARG A 385 -7.34 1.06 18.91
CA ARG A 385 -6.93 0.69 20.27
C ARG A 385 -7.26 1.82 21.24
N ARG A 386 -7.54 1.45 22.48
CA ARG A 386 -7.73 2.43 23.55
C ARG A 386 -6.39 3.06 23.92
N LEU A 387 -6.35 4.38 24.04
CA LEU A 387 -5.25 5.12 24.63
C LEU A 387 -5.47 5.32 26.13
N PRO A 388 -4.40 5.39 26.92
CA PRO A 388 -4.48 5.71 28.35
C PRO A 388 -5.07 7.10 28.62
#